data_e698aa7288db982a2f0b51dc78efde84
#
_entry.id   e698aa7288db982a2f0b51dc78efde84
#
_cell.length_a   1.000
_cell.length_b   1.000
_cell.length_c   1.000
_cell.angle_alpha   90.00
_cell.angle_beta   90.00
_cell.angle_gamma   90.00
#
_symmetry.space_group_name_H-M   'P 1'
#
loop_
_entity.id
_entity.type
_entity.pdbx_description
1 polymer ?
#
loop_
_entity_poly.entity_id
_entity_poly.type
_entity_poly.pdbx_seq_one_letter_code
_entity_poly.pdbx_strand_id
1 'polypeptide(L)'
;MKLKQYLLTSFATLLLGASLAQAAELPTLRVGDQNYYNVRASMEASGVLEGAPYQVEWKHFQSAAPVAEGLQAGALDLGFLGDSGFIFLAAKGAPVKLVGVSRQNPDTIALLVPKDSPVRSIADLKGRKVAYWPGAWSQQLTLRALEKAGLPKDYVEFVKLMPIDAAALPRGSIDAFPVWEPYISQQIVVSGARPILTARDLMPGLSSIAANAASIEPRRAQIADFLGRLRKARAWVEAHKEQYADLWAQKANLDRAVSLHWIGQAGMSVGPVDAQAATDYQETADFLLQTGALPKPFDTSTVIDTSFNEAFH
;
A
#
# COMPACT_ATOMS: atom_id res chain seq x y z
N MET A 1 -25.95 53.44 -77.85
CA MET A 1 -25.18 54.07 -76.78
C MET A 1 -25.02 53.00 -75.66
N LYS A 2 -23.87 52.82 -75.20
CA LYS A 2 -23.20 51.59 -74.60
C LYS A 2 -23.91 50.93 -73.42
N LEU A 3 -24.29 49.66 -73.61
CA LEU A 3 -24.70 48.68 -72.61
C LEU A 3 -23.48 48.18 -71.88
N LYS A 4 -23.43 48.29 -70.54
CA LYS A 4 -22.40 47.60 -69.71
C LYS A 4 -23.03 46.43 -69.00
N GLN A 5 -22.61 45.23 -69.40
CA GLN A 5 -22.89 43.97 -68.72
C GLN A 5 -22.12 43.93 -67.40
N TYR A 6 -22.82 43.60 -66.31
CA TYR A 6 -22.26 43.25 -65.06
C TYR A 6 -22.36 41.70 -64.91
N LEU A 7 -21.22 41.06 -64.99
CA LEU A 7 -21.08 39.68 -64.61
C LEU A 7 -21.12 39.56 -63.06
N LEU A 8 -22.11 38.88 -62.55
CA LEU A 8 -22.17 38.44 -61.18
C LEU A 8 -21.46 37.11 -61.06
N THR A 9 -20.25 37.12 -60.51
CA THR A 9 -19.52 35.92 -60.07
C THR A 9 -19.97 35.55 -58.67
N SER A 10 -20.77 34.47 -58.57
CA SER A 10 -21.14 33.85 -57.29
C SER A 10 -19.92 33.09 -56.74
N PHE A 11 -19.36 33.62 -55.64
CA PHE A 11 -18.34 32.92 -54.87
C PHE A 11 -19.06 32.00 -53.86
N ALA A 12 -19.16 30.73 -54.20
CA ALA A 12 -19.62 29.71 -53.26
C ALA A 12 -18.49 29.40 -52.27
N THR A 13 -18.56 30.00 -51.09
CA THR A 13 -17.64 29.68 -49.97
C THR A 13 -18.06 28.34 -49.37
N LEU A 14 -17.35 27.27 -49.73
CA LEU A 14 -17.43 26.00 -49.01
C LEU A 14 -16.80 26.20 -47.62
N LEU A 15 -17.63 26.35 -46.61
CA LEU A 15 -17.23 26.23 -45.22
C LEU A 15 -17.00 24.72 -44.94
N LEU A 16 -15.75 24.26 -45.10
CA LEU A 16 -15.31 23.01 -44.48
C LEU A 16 -15.36 23.20 -42.96
N GLY A 17 -16.43 22.74 -42.33
CA GLY A 17 -16.52 22.57 -40.91
C GLY A 17 -15.52 21.48 -40.50
N ALA A 18 -14.29 21.85 -40.19
CA ALA A 18 -13.39 20.99 -39.45
C ALA A 18 -13.98 20.85 -38.03
N SER A 19 -14.77 19.81 -37.80
CA SER A 19 -15.07 19.34 -36.45
C SER A 19 -13.76 18.93 -35.84
N LEU A 20 -13.14 19.83 -35.09
CA LEU A 20 -12.12 19.46 -34.11
C LEU A 20 -12.83 18.52 -33.15
N ALA A 21 -12.67 17.21 -33.38
CA ALA A 21 -12.99 16.21 -32.40
C ALA A 21 -12.12 16.57 -31.18
N GLN A 22 -12.70 17.26 -30.22
CA GLN A 22 -12.07 17.50 -28.93
C GLN A 22 -11.85 16.12 -28.35
N ALA A 23 -10.61 15.65 -28.31
CA ALA A 23 -10.28 14.39 -27.68
C ALA A 23 -10.83 14.46 -26.25
N ALA A 24 -11.84 13.66 -25.96
CA ALA A 24 -12.45 13.65 -24.64
C ALA A 24 -11.33 13.36 -23.64
N GLU A 25 -11.18 14.24 -22.67
CA GLU A 25 -10.19 14.09 -21.62
C GLU A 25 -10.45 12.75 -20.91
N LEU A 26 -9.41 11.93 -20.81
CA LEU A 26 -9.55 10.61 -20.18
C LEU A 26 -9.95 10.79 -18.71
N PRO A 27 -10.88 9.98 -18.20
CA PRO A 27 -11.27 10.03 -16.80
C PRO A 27 -10.06 9.78 -15.90
N THR A 28 -10.01 10.44 -14.74
CA THR A 28 -8.89 10.34 -13.80
C THR A 28 -9.24 9.41 -12.65
N LEU A 29 -8.32 8.48 -12.34
CA LEU A 29 -8.33 7.62 -11.16
C LEU A 29 -7.27 8.14 -10.18
N ARG A 30 -7.71 8.61 -9.01
CA ARG A 30 -6.83 9.18 -7.98
C ARG A 30 -6.35 8.07 -7.03
N VAL A 31 -5.07 7.78 -7.04
CA VAL A 31 -4.49 6.63 -6.32
C VAL A 31 -3.46 7.10 -5.29
N GLY A 32 -3.71 6.75 -4.03
CA GLY A 32 -2.78 7.00 -2.93
C GLY A 32 -1.72 5.91 -2.85
N ASP A 33 -0.46 6.27 -3.04
CA ASP A 33 0.70 5.38 -2.93
C ASP A 33 1.60 5.79 -1.76
N GLN A 34 2.27 4.80 -1.17
CA GLN A 34 3.20 4.98 -0.07
C GLN A 34 4.41 4.04 -0.23
N ASN A 35 5.22 3.88 0.81
CA ASN A 35 6.38 3.00 0.80
C ASN A 35 7.31 3.25 -0.40
N TYR A 36 7.73 4.52 -0.54
CA TYR A 36 8.64 4.93 -1.59
C TYR A 36 8.12 4.63 -3.01
N TYR A 37 6.84 4.93 -3.25
CA TYR A 37 6.22 4.77 -4.58
C TYR A 37 6.11 3.31 -5.06
N ASN A 38 6.03 2.34 -4.18
CA ASN A 38 6.11 0.93 -4.54
C ASN A 38 5.07 0.49 -5.59
N VAL A 39 3.80 0.90 -5.43
CA VAL A 39 2.74 0.55 -6.39
C VAL A 39 2.98 1.24 -7.72
N ARG A 40 3.17 2.56 -7.68
CA ARG A 40 3.45 3.38 -8.86
C ARG A 40 4.67 2.88 -9.61
N ALA A 41 5.79 2.66 -8.92
CA ALA A 41 7.02 2.22 -9.53
C ALA A 41 6.88 0.88 -10.27
N SER A 42 6.14 -0.08 -9.68
CA SER A 42 5.91 -1.36 -10.34
C SER A 42 5.05 -1.26 -11.60
N MET A 43 4.01 -0.41 -11.57
CA MET A 43 3.12 -0.21 -12.71
C MET A 43 3.78 0.58 -13.84
N GLU A 44 4.60 1.59 -13.51
CA GLU A 44 5.38 2.34 -14.49
C GLU A 44 6.49 1.49 -15.11
N ALA A 45 7.26 0.76 -14.28
CA ALA A 45 8.36 -0.08 -14.75
C ALA A 45 7.91 -1.21 -15.68
N SER A 46 6.74 -1.76 -15.43
CA SER A 46 6.16 -2.85 -16.25
C SER A 46 5.43 -2.36 -17.51
N GLY A 47 5.22 -1.04 -17.67
CA GLY A 47 4.48 -0.47 -18.79
C GLY A 47 2.99 -0.82 -18.84
N VAL A 48 2.44 -1.41 -17.78
CA VAL A 48 1.05 -1.92 -17.78
C VAL A 48 -0.01 -0.85 -17.90
N LEU A 49 0.34 0.43 -17.69
CA LEU A 49 -0.58 1.55 -17.84
C LEU A 49 -0.69 2.06 -19.28
N GLU A 50 0.17 1.59 -20.19
CA GLU A 50 0.06 1.94 -21.60
C GLU A 50 -1.28 1.50 -22.18
N GLY A 51 -1.94 2.42 -22.91
CA GLY A 51 -3.27 2.18 -23.49
C GLY A 51 -4.41 2.06 -22.46
N ALA A 52 -4.22 2.44 -21.21
CA ALA A 52 -5.32 2.49 -20.24
C ALA A 52 -6.34 3.54 -20.66
N PRO A 53 -7.67 3.26 -20.57
CA PRO A 53 -8.74 4.19 -20.96
C PRO A 53 -8.99 5.27 -19.89
N TYR A 54 -8.02 5.56 -19.05
CA TYR A 54 -8.04 6.57 -17.98
C TYR A 54 -6.61 7.02 -17.68
N GLN A 55 -6.50 8.14 -16.97
CA GLN A 55 -5.25 8.62 -16.40
C GLN A 55 -5.17 8.27 -14.92
N VAL A 56 -3.98 7.92 -14.41
CA VAL A 56 -3.76 7.71 -12.99
C VAL A 56 -3.10 8.96 -12.40
N GLU A 57 -3.81 9.62 -11.49
CA GLU A 57 -3.25 10.69 -10.68
C GLU A 57 -2.66 10.09 -9.40
N TRP A 58 -1.36 9.98 -9.35
CA TRP A 58 -0.64 9.44 -8.20
C TRP A 58 -0.48 10.49 -7.09
N LYS A 59 -0.96 10.16 -5.89
CA LYS A 59 -0.70 10.92 -4.67
C LYS A 59 0.25 10.12 -3.79
N HIS A 60 1.45 10.66 -3.55
CA HIS A 60 2.42 10.00 -2.69
C HIS A 60 2.31 10.46 -1.25
N PHE A 61 2.37 9.51 -0.32
CA PHE A 61 2.33 9.73 1.13
C PHE A 61 3.44 8.96 1.83
N GLN A 62 3.92 9.51 2.95
CA GLN A 62 4.99 8.86 3.72
C GLN A 62 4.50 7.73 4.63
N SER A 63 3.19 7.65 4.88
CA SER A 63 2.58 6.66 5.77
C SER A 63 1.12 6.38 5.43
N ALA A 64 0.55 5.36 6.06
CA ALA A 64 -0.84 4.96 5.86
C ALA A 64 -1.87 5.98 6.36
N ALA A 65 -1.55 6.78 7.39
CA ALA A 65 -2.51 7.70 8.00
C ALA A 65 -3.03 8.76 7.00
N PRO A 66 -2.20 9.51 6.26
CA PRO A 66 -2.71 10.45 5.27
C PRO A 66 -3.37 9.77 4.05
N VAL A 67 -3.04 8.51 3.72
CA VAL A 67 -3.82 7.73 2.72
C VAL A 67 -5.23 7.48 3.24
N ALA A 68 -5.36 7.09 4.51
CA ALA A 68 -6.66 6.89 5.17
C ALA A 68 -7.50 8.16 5.18
N GLU A 69 -6.90 9.30 5.52
CA GLU A 69 -7.56 10.61 5.48
C GLU A 69 -8.02 10.98 4.06
N GLY A 70 -7.18 10.75 3.06
CA GLY A 70 -7.51 10.99 1.65
C GLY A 70 -8.66 10.13 1.14
N LEU A 71 -8.70 8.85 1.54
CA LEU A 71 -9.82 7.95 1.24
C LEU A 71 -11.11 8.41 1.95
N GLN A 72 -11.03 8.74 3.24
CA GLN A 72 -12.18 9.20 4.02
C GLN A 72 -12.79 10.49 3.44
N ALA A 73 -11.93 11.43 3.03
CA ALA A 73 -12.33 12.70 2.45
C ALA A 73 -12.80 12.60 0.99
N GLY A 74 -12.69 11.45 0.31
CA GLY A 74 -12.97 11.30 -1.11
C GLY A 74 -11.94 11.98 -2.02
N ALA A 75 -10.79 12.37 -1.49
CA ALA A 75 -9.66 12.90 -2.26
C ALA A 75 -8.91 11.82 -3.03
N LEU A 76 -9.05 10.56 -2.62
CA LEU A 76 -8.54 9.36 -3.28
C LEU A 76 -9.70 8.45 -3.68
N ASP A 77 -9.55 7.79 -4.82
CA ASP A 77 -10.46 6.74 -5.28
C ASP A 77 -9.97 5.37 -4.80
N LEU A 78 -8.66 5.15 -4.83
CA LEU A 78 -7.97 3.95 -4.31
C LEU A 78 -6.81 4.35 -3.39
N GLY A 79 -6.49 3.47 -2.44
CA GLY A 79 -5.33 3.62 -1.57
C GLY A 79 -4.88 2.29 -0.99
N PHE A 80 -3.62 2.23 -0.57
CA PHE A 80 -2.99 1.03 -0.04
C PHE A 80 -2.67 1.22 1.43
N LEU A 81 -3.13 0.27 2.27
CA LEU A 81 -3.02 0.31 3.74
C LEU A 81 -2.67 -1.09 4.24
N GLY A 82 -1.94 -1.22 5.34
CA GLY A 82 -1.90 -2.49 6.07
C GLY A 82 -3.30 -2.88 6.57
N ASP A 83 -3.53 -4.16 6.79
CA ASP A 83 -4.82 -4.70 7.25
C ASP A 83 -5.36 -4.00 8.50
N SER A 84 -4.55 -3.88 9.55
CA SER A 84 -4.92 -3.18 10.78
C SER A 84 -5.25 -1.70 10.52
N GLY A 85 -4.48 -1.01 9.67
CA GLY A 85 -4.76 0.38 9.28
C GLY A 85 -6.10 0.55 8.58
N PHE A 86 -6.45 -0.38 7.67
CA PHE A 86 -7.75 -0.42 7.02
C PHE A 86 -8.89 -0.68 8.01
N ILE A 87 -8.72 -1.66 8.90
CA ILE A 87 -9.72 -2.00 9.92
C ILE A 87 -9.99 -0.81 10.84
N PHE A 88 -8.96 -0.09 11.29
CA PHE A 88 -9.13 1.13 12.08
C PHE A 88 -9.91 2.21 11.34
N LEU A 89 -9.61 2.41 10.06
CA LEU A 89 -10.31 3.38 9.22
C LEU A 89 -11.78 3.02 9.07
N ALA A 90 -12.06 1.77 8.72
CA ALA A 90 -13.42 1.27 8.52
C ALA A 90 -14.24 1.24 9.81
N ALA A 91 -13.66 0.80 10.92
CA ALA A 91 -14.32 0.76 12.23
C ALA A 91 -14.70 2.14 12.77
N LYS A 92 -14.05 3.21 12.30
CA LYS A 92 -14.44 4.60 12.57
C LYS A 92 -15.58 5.09 11.68
N GLY A 93 -16.11 4.25 10.79
CA GLY A 93 -17.22 4.60 9.90
C GLY A 93 -16.79 5.32 8.62
N ALA A 94 -15.52 5.27 8.24
CA ALA A 94 -15.09 5.84 6.97
C ALA A 94 -15.77 5.11 5.79
N PRO A 95 -16.15 5.84 4.72
CA PRO A 95 -16.84 5.27 3.56
C PRO A 95 -15.85 4.55 2.64
N VAL A 96 -15.31 3.42 3.09
CA VAL A 96 -14.31 2.64 2.36
C VAL A 96 -14.73 1.19 2.20
N LYS A 97 -14.27 0.56 1.12
CA LYS A 97 -14.44 -0.85 0.84
C LYS A 97 -13.10 -1.52 0.53
N LEU A 98 -12.92 -2.74 0.98
CA LEU A 98 -11.81 -3.61 0.60
C LEU A 98 -12.15 -4.25 -0.74
N VAL A 99 -11.43 -3.89 -1.80
CA VAL A 99 -11.68 -4.34 -3.18
C VAL A 99 -10.61 -5.30 -3.72
N GLY A 100 -9.57 -5.56 -2.94
CA GLY A 100 -8.50 -6.50 -3.24
C GLY A 100 -7.48 -6.54 -2.11
N VAL A 101 -6.60 -7.52 -2.16
CA VAL A 101 -5.53 -7.69 -1.17
C VAL A 101 -4.17 -7.79 -1.86
N SER A 102 -3.15 -7.25 -1.21
CA SER A 102 -1.76 -7.52 -1.55
C SER A 102 -1.18 -8.43 -0.48
N ARG A 103 -0.56 -9.52 -0.93
CA ARG A 103 0.17 -10.46 -0.09
C ARG A 103 1.67 -10.28 -0.30
N GLN A 104 2.42 -10.44 0.76
CA GLN A 104 3.88 -10.40 0.71
C GLN A 104 4.44 -11.52 1.59
N ASN A 105 5.73 -11.82 1.41
CA ASN A 105 6.42 -12.75 2.29
C ASN A 105 6.33 -12.24 3.75
N PRO A 106 5.82 -13.04 4.71
CA PRO A 106 5.71 -12.62 6.11
C PRO A 106 7.05 -12.19 6.74
N ASP A 107 8.17 -12.65 6.20
CA ASP A 107 9.51 -12.23 6.68
C ASP A 107 9.85 -10.77 6.34
N THR A 108 9.03 -10.11 5.52
CA THR A 108 9.13 -8.68 5.22
C THR A 108 8.46 -7.77 6.28
N ILE A 109 8.03 -8.36 7.38
CA ILE A 109 7.63 -7.67 8.61
C ILE A 109 8.39 -8.33 9.75
N ALA A 110 9.25 -7.58 10.45
CA ALA A 110 10.16 -8.15 11.43
C ALA A 110 10.36 -7.23 12.64
N LEU A 111 10.75 -7.83 13.76
CA LEU A 111 11.24 -7.13 14.94
C LEU A 111 12.76 -7.18 14.92
N LEU A 112 13.37 -6.02 14.74
CA LEU A 112 14.81 -5.85 14.62
C LEU A 112 15.42 -5.42 15.95
N VAL A 113 16.67 -5.84 16.16
CA VAL A 113 17.53 -5.36 17.25
C VAL A 113 18.87 -4.91 16.67
N PRO A 114 19.65 -4.07 17.40
CA PRO A 114 21.00 -3.70 16.97
C PRO A 114 21.90 -4.94 16.77
N LYS A 115 22.87 -4.80 15.88
CA LYS A 115 23.84 -5.86 15.54
C LYS A 115 24.41 -6.56 16.77
N ASP A 116 24.87 -5.79 17.76
CA ASP A 116 25.55 -6.28 18.94
C ASP A 116 24.63 -6.46 20.15
N SER A 117 23.31 -6.37 19.96
CA SER A 117 22.32 -6.55 21.03
C SER A 117 22.41 -7.98 21.61
N PRO A 118 22.36 -8.16 22.94
CA PRO A 118 22.28 -9.47 23.57
C PRO A 118 20.90 -10.13 23.38
N VAL A 119 19.89 -9.39 22.95
CA VAL A 119 18.50 -9.86 22.76
C VAL A 119 18.45 -10.89 21.63
N ARG A 120 17.87 -12.07 21.89
CA ARG A 120 17.73 -13.17 20.93
C ARG A 120 16.27 -13.58 20.69
N SER A 121 15.38 -13.23 21.62
CA SER A 121 13.97 -13.60 21.59
C SER A 121 13.10 -12.49 22.16
N ILE A 122 11.77 -12.62 22.02
CA ILE A 122 10.80 -11.69 22.65
C ILE A 122 10.91 -11.69 24.17
N ALA A 123 11.29 -12.84 24.78
CA ALA A 123 11.45 -12.97 26.23
C ALA A 123 12.61 -12.12 26.79
N ASP A 124 13.62 -11.81 25.98
CA ASP A 124 14.75 -10.98 26.40
C ASP A 124 14.42 -9.48 26.42
N LEU A 125 13.22 -9.12 25.98
CA LEU A 125 12.77 -7.73 25.91
C LEU A 125 12.07 -7.22 27.19
N LYS A 126 12.13 -7.95 28.30
CA LYS A 126 11.51 -7.54 29.56
C LYS A 126 11.96 -6.11 29.98
N GLY A 127 11.00 -5.18 30.08
CA GLY A 127 11.24 -3.79 30.46
C GLY A 127 12.08 -2.97 29.46
N ARG A 128 12.34 -3.52 28.26
CA ARG A 128 13.09 -2.84 27.21
C ARG A 128 12.19 -1.99 26.33
N LYS A 129 12.77 -0.97 25.71
CA LYS A 129 12.10 -0.02 24.84
C LYS A 129 11.87 -0.60 23.46
N VAL A 130 10.61 -0.82 23.11
CA VAL A 130 10.19 -1.34 21.81
C VAL A 130 9.38 -0.26 21.08
N ALA A 131 9.83 0.12 19.88
CA ALA A 131 9.12 1.09 19.09
C ALA A 131 7.75 0.54 18.65
N TYR A 132 6.78 1.43 18.51
CA TYR A 132 5.49 1.10 17.91
C TYR A 132 4.84 2.32 17.26
N TRP A 133 3.94 2.07 16.30
CA TRP A 133 3.00 3.07 15.84
C TRP A 133 1.58 2.56 16.07
N PRO A 134 0.69 3.35 16.70
CA PRO A 134 -0.67 2.92 17.00
C PRO A 134 -1.42 2.46 15.75
N GLY A 135 -1.98 1.26 15.80
CA GLY A 135 -2.76 0.69 14.70
C GLY A 135 -1.95 0.19 13.51
N ALA A 136 -0.61 0.19 13.58
CA ALA A 136 0.25 -0.33 12.53
C ALA A 136 0.74 -1.75 12.84
N TRP A 137 1.31 -2.41 11.84
CA TRP A 137 1.92 -3.74 11.98
C TRP A 137 2.98 -3.83 13.08
N SER A 138 3.71 -2.73 13.36
CA SER A 138 4.68 -2.69 14.45
C SER A 138 4.06 -2.99 15.82
N GLN A 139 2.88 -2.46 16.08
CA GLN A 139 2.14 -2.77 17.31
C GLN A 139 1.61 -4.21 17.28
N GLN A 140 0.98 -4.59 16.18
CA GLN A 140 0.37 -5.91 16.02
C GLN A 140 1.41 -7.02 16.16
N LEU A 141 2.55 -6.93 15.47
CA LEU A 141 3.62 -7.92 15.53
C LEU A 141 4.11 -8.15 16.95
N THR A 142 4.40 -7.06 17.68
CA THR A 142 4.91 -7.16 19.06
C THR A 142 3.87 -7.80 19.99
N LEU A 143 2.61 -7.36 19.92
CA LEU A 143 1.55 -7.89 20.77
C LEU A 143 1.28 -9.38 20.48
N ARG A 144 1.24 -9.79 19.22
CA ARG A 144 1.07 -11.21 18.85
C ARG A 144 2.26 -12.06 19.29
N ALA A 145 3.49 -11.53 19.21
CA ALA A 145 4.66 -12.23 19.68
C ALA A 145 4.65 -12.41 21.21
N LEU A 146 4.23 -11.39 21.97
CA LEU A 146 4.05 -11.49 23.42
C LEU A 146 2.96 -12.51 23.78
N GLU A 147 1.81 -12.46 23.12
CA GLU A 147 0.71 -13.41 23.35
C GLU A 147 1.15 -14.85 23.08
N LYS A 148 1.79 -15.11 21.92
CA LYS A 148 2.32 -16.46 21.57
C LYS A 148 3.34 -16.98 22.60
N ALA A 149 4.10 -16.08 23.22
CA ALA A 149 5.05 -16.41 24.27
C ALA A 149 4.42 -16.50 25.68
N GLY A 150 3.11 -16.26 25.83
CA GLY A 150 2.44 -16.23 27.12
C GLY A 150 2.84 -15.05 28.02
N LEU A 151 3.33 -13.95 27.42
CA LEU A 151 3.82 -12.77 28.11
C LEU A 151 2.76 -11.65 28.13
N PRO A 152 2.68 -10.85 29.21
CA PRO A 152 1.69 -9.77 29.31
C PRO A 152 1.99 -8.60 28.36
N LYS A 153 0.99 -7.78 28.03
CA LYS A 153 1.12 -6.64 27.10
C LYS A 153 2.13 -5.59 27.58
N ASP A 154 2.27 -5.43 28.88
CA ASP A 154 3.18 -4.51 29.57
C ASP A 154 4.57 -5.09 29.82
N TYR A 155 4.88 -6.23 29.22
CA TYR A 155 6.19 -6.88 29.33
C TYR A 155 7.32 -6.01 28.77
N VAL A 156 7.03 -5.16 27.78
CA VAL A 156 7.93 -4.21 27.13
C VAL A 156 7.49 -2.78 27.37
N GLU A 157 8.43 -1.84 27.32
CA GLU A 157 8.13 -0.38 27.31
C GLU A 157 7.87 0.06 25.88
N PHE A 158 6.61 0.37 25.53
CA PHE A 158 6.26 0.86 24.21
C PHE A 158 6.64 2.33 24.00
N VAL A 159 7.47 2.59 22.99
CA VAL A 159 7.91 3.95 22.59
C VAL A 159 7.29 4.30 21.24
N LYS A 160 6.47 5.35 21.20
CA LYS A 160 5.80 5.80 19.98
C LYS A 160 6.79 6.44 19.01
N LEU A 161 7.08 5.74 17.90
CA LEU A 161 7.98 6.19 16.84
C LEU A 161 7.40 5.85 15.47
N MET A 162 7.59 6.74 14.51
CA MET A 162 7.25 6.44 13.11
C MET A 162 8.30 5.52 12.47
N PRO A 163 7.93 4.68 11.48
CA PRO A 163 8.89 3.84 10.76
C PRO A 163 10.05 4.60 10.12
N ILE A 164 9.83 5.84 9.70
CA ILE A 164 10.86 6.70 9.13
C ILE A 164 11.95 7.09 10.17
N ASP A 165 11.64 6.97 11.47
CA ASP A 165 12.59 7.26 12.57
C ASP A 165 13.51 6.06 12.84
N ALA A 166 13.74 5.20 11.85
CA ALA A 166 14.55 3.99 11.94
C ALA A 166 15.97 4.22 12.52
N ALA A 167 16.50 5.43 12.40
CA ALA A 167 17.75 5.83 13.03
C ALA A 167 17.74 5.78 14.58
N ALA A 168 16.57 5.66 15.21
CA ALA A 168 16.46 5.52 16.67
C ALA A 168 17.08 4.21 17.18
N LEU A 169 17.04 3.15 16.38
CA LEU A 169 17.62 1.85 16.74
C LEU A 169 19.14 1.89 16.87
N PRO A 170 19.94 2.30 15.85
CA PRO A 170 21.39 2.38 15.99
C PRO A 170 21.87 3.45 16.98
N ARG A 171 21.03 4.45 17.31
CA ARG A 171 21.35 5.47 18.32
C ARG A 171 21.10 5.01 19.76
N GLY A 172 20.51 3.81 19.97
CA GLY A 172 20.21 3.28 21.30
C GLY A 172 19.01 3.95 21.98
N SER A 173 18.19 4.70 21.27
CA SER A 173 16.96 5.31 21.81
C SER A 173 15.87 4.30 22.09
N ILE A 174 15.93 3.15 21.39
CA ILE A 174 15.08 1.98 21.54
C ILE A 174 15.94 0.71 21.50
N ASP A 175 15.46 -0.36 22.12
CA ASP A 175 16.15 -1.66 22.13
C ASP A 175 15.71 -2.57 20.99
N ALA A 176 14.46 -2.40 20.52
CA ALA A 176 13.91 -3.18 19.41
C ALA A 176 12.97 -2.35 18.54
N PHE A 177 12.95 -2.67 17.25
CA PHE A 177 12.21 -1.93 16.21
C PHE A 177 11.39 -2.90 15.35
N PRO A 178 10.11 -3.11 15.67
CA PRO A 178 9.21 -3.84 14.80
C PRO A 178 8.81 -2.96 13.63
N VAL A 179 9.09 -3.43 12.41
CA VAL A 179 8.94 -2.62 11.20
C VAL A 179 8.76 -3.51 9.98
N TRP A 180 8.43 -2.92 8.85
CA TRP A 180 8.25 -3.57 7.55
C TRP A 180 9.22 -3.01 6.50
N GLU A 181 9.22 -3.63 5.34
CA GLU A 181 10.05 -3.17 4.23
C GLU A 181 9.60 -1.79 3.67
N PRO A 182 10.52 -0.96 3.20
CA PRO A 182 11.96 -1.21 3.01
C PRO A 182 12.83 -0.91 4.24
N TYR A 183 12.24 -0.53 5.35
CA TYR A 183 12.98 -0.13 6.57
C TYR A 183 13.78 -1.29 7.17
N ILE A 184 13.28 -2.55 7.04
CA ILE A 184 14.04 -3.74 7.45
C ILE A 184 15.34 -3.82 6.67
N SER A 185 15.26 -3.83 5.35
CA SER A 185 16.41 -3.90 4.46
C SER A 185 17.39 -2.75 4.70
N GLN A 186 16.86 -1.55 4.91
CA GLN A 186 17.68 -0.39 5.23
C GLN A 186 18.46 -0.57 6.54
N GLN A 187 17.80 -1.06 7.60
CA GLN A 187 18.47 -1.29 8.89
C GLN A 187 19.48 -2.45 8.83
N ILE A 188 19.17 -3.53 8.11
CA ILE A 188 20.07 -4.67 7.94
C ILE A 188 21.31 -4.26 7.14
N VAL A 189 21.13 -3.64 5.97
CA VAL A 189 22.20 -3.31 5.04
C VAL A 189 23.09 -2.17 5.59
N VAL A 190 22.46 -1.12 6.14
CA VAL A 190 23.19 0.09 6.56
C VAL A 190 23.74 -0.02 7.99
N SER A 191 22.99 -0.60 8.91
CA SER A 191 23.32 -0.62 10.34
C SER A 191 23.70 -1.99 10.87
N GLY A 192 23.58 -3.06 10.05
CA GLY A 192 23.82 -4.43 10.47
C GLY A 192 22.80 -4.93 11.50
N ALA A 193 21.65 -4.28 11.63
CA ALA A 193 20.57 -4.75 12.50
C ALA A 193 20.15 -6.17 12.12
N ARG A 194 19.65 -6.94 13.08
CA ARG A 194 19.23 -8.31 12.83
C ARG A 194 17.81 -8.57 13.32
N PRO A 195 17.01 -9.37 12.60
CA PRO A 195 15.70 -9.79 13.06
C PRO A 195 15.85 -10.82 14.20
N ILE A 196 14.95 -10.75 15.18
CA ILE A 196 14.81 -11.78 16.22
C ILE A 196 13.51 -12.56 16.05
N LEU A 197 12.54 -12.01 15.32
CA LEU A 197 11.33 -12.68 14.86
C LEU A 197 10.76 -11.94 13.63
N THR A 198 9.91 -12.62 12.89
CA THR A 198 9.17 -12.07 11.76
C THR A 198 7.67 -12.29 11.94
N ALA A 199 6.86 -11.79 11.01
CA ALA A 199 5.42 -12.02 11.02
C ALA A 199 5.03 -13.49 10.71
N ARG A 200 5.99 -14.32 10.29
CA ARG A 200 5.74 -15.73 10.00
C ARG A 200 5.11 -16.43 11.22
N ASP A 201 4.00 -17.11 11.01
CA ASP A 201 3.22 -17.78 12.05
C ASP A 201 2.68 -16.87 13.18
N LEU A 202 2.68 -15.55 12.95
CA LEU A 202 2.16 -14.56 13.89
C LEU A 202 1.03 -13.72 13.28
N MET A 203 1.18 -13.29 12.03
CA MET A 203 0.17 -12.47 11.36
C MET A 203 0.27 -12.62 9.83
N PRO A 204 -0.83 -12.42 9.09
CA PRO A 204 -0.90 -12.75 7.66
C PRO A 204 -0.12 -11.80 6.75
N GLY A 205 0.39 -10.67 7.22
CA GLY A 205 1.16 -9.72 6.39
C GLY A 205 0.38 -9.19 5.18
N LEU A 206 -0.92 -8.93 5.35
CA LEU A 206 -1.80 -8.45 4.28
C LEU A 206 -1.78 -6.93 4.19
N SER A 207 -1.79 -6.42 2.96
CA SER A 207 -2.13 -5.03 2.68
C SER A 207 -3.46 -4.95 1.96
N SER A 208 -4.28 -3.98 2.38
CA SER A 208 -5.58 -3.69 1.81
C SER A 208 -5.43 -2.85 0.54
N ILE A 209 -6.15 -3.22 -0.51
CA ILE A 209 -6.45 -2.31 -1.61
C ILE A 209 -7.84 -1.75 -1.30
N ALA A 210 -7.87 -0.53 -0.79
CA ALA A 210 -9.07 0.13 -0.32
C ALA A 210 -9.61 1.11 -1.37
N ALA A 211 -10.91 1.07 -1.63
CA ALA A 211 -11.60 2.05 -2.46
C ALA A 211 -12.47 2.97 -1.60
N ASN A 212 -12.57 4.25 -1.96
CA ASN A 212 -13.63 5.11 -1.44
C ASN A 212 -14.98 4.64 -1.99
N ALA A 213 -15.95 4.39 -1.13
CA ALA A 213 -17.24 3.81 -1.50
C ALA A 213 -18.00 4.64 -2.56
N ALA A 214 -17.91 5.96 -2.49
CA ALA A 214 -18.56 6.84 -3.46
C ALA A 214 -17.88 6.83 -4.84
N SER A 215 -16.62 6.39 -4.91
CA SER A 215 -15.88 6.28 -6.17
C SER A 215 -16.18 4.98 -6.92
N ILE A 216 -16.73 3.96 -6.26
CA ILE A 216 -16.89 2.62 -6.83
C ILE A 216 -17.82 2.64 -8.04
N GLU A 217 -19.05 3.10 -7.89
CA GLU A 217 -20.01 3.06 -9.00
C GLU A 217 -19.60 3.92 -10.21
N PRO A 218 -19.18 5.19 -10.04
CA PRO A 218 -18.81 6.01 -11.19
C PRO A 218 -17.48 5.60 -11.85
N ARG A 219 -16.64 4.83 -11.17
CA ARG A 219 -15.30 4.41 -11.63
C ARG A 219 -15.09 2.90 -11.63
N ARG A 220 -16.15 2.12 -11.59
CA ARG A 220 -16.08 0.65 -11.48
C ARG A 220 -15.17 0.04 -12.55
N ALA A 221 -15.34 0.43 -13.81
CA ALA A 221 -14.56 -0.09 -14.92
C ALA A 221 -13.07 0.26 -14.78
N GLN A 222 -12.74 1.50 -14.39
CA GLN A 222 -11.36 1.95 -14.20
C GLN A 222 -10.70 1.24 -13.01
N ILE A 223 -11.44 1.07 -11.90
CA ILE A 223 -10.95 0.35 -10.72
C ILE A 223 -10.66 -1.11 -11.08
N ALA A 224 -11.59 -1.80 -11.75
CA ALA A 224 -11.40 -3.20 -12.16
C ALA A 224 -10.20 -3.36 -13.10
N ASP A 225 -10.07 -2.51 -14.13
CA ASP A 225 -8.92 -2.55 -15.04
C ASP A 225 -7.61 -2.24 -14.32
N PHE A 226 -7.60 -1.25 -13.40
CA PHE A 226 -6.42 -0.94 -12.59
C PHE A 226 -5.96 -2.14 -11.75
N LEU A 227 -6.88 -2.84 -11.10
CA LEU A 227 -6.58 -4.04 -10.29
C LEU A 227 -5.96 -5.15 -11.15
N GLY A 228 -6.50 -5.41 -12.33
CA GLY A 228 -5.95 -6.38 -13.29
C GLY A 228 -4.55 -5.98 -13.77
N ARG A 229 -4.33 -4.71 -14.08
CA ARG A 229 -3.01 -4.17 -14.46
C ARG A 229 -2.02 -4.24 -13.30
N LEU A 230 -2.44 -3.95 -12.09
CA LEU A 230 -1.59 -4.07 -10.91
C LEU A 230 -1.15 -5.53 -10.68
N ARG A 231 -2.04 -6.51 -10.89
CA ARG A 231 -1.66 -7.92 -10.85
C ARG A 231 -0.55 -8.25 -11.86
N LYS A 232 -0.69 -7.78 -13.10
CA LYS A 232 0.33 -7.97 -14.15
C LYS A 232 1.65 -7.29 -13.77
N ALA A 233 1.59 -6.08 -13.20
CA ALA A 233 2.78 -5.38 -12.73
C ALA A 233 3.51 -6.17 -11.63
N ARG A 234 2.80 -6.77 -10.68
CA ARG A 234 3.42 -7.59 -9.64
C ARG A 234 4.04 -8.86 -10.20
N ALA A 235 3.40 -9.52 -11.15
CA ALA A 235 3.97 -10.67 -11.85
C ALA A 235 5.24 -10.29 -12.64
N TRP A 236 5.24 -9.10 -13.26
CA TRP A 236 6.42 -8.58 -13.94
C TRP A 236 7.57 -8.32 -12.95
N VAL A 237 7.32 -7.73 -11.79
CA VAL A 237 8.33 -7.51 -10.73
C VAL A 237 8.98 -8.83 -10.30
N GLU A 238 8.17 -9.87 -10.07
CA GLU A 238 8.70 -11.18 -9.68
C GLU A 238 9.59 -11.81 -10.76
N ALA A 239 9.29 -11.57 -12.03
CA ALA A 239 10.10 -12.05 -13.16
C ALA A 239 11.34 -11.18 -13.44
N HIS A 240 11.40 -9.94 -12.96
CA HIS A 240 12.44 -8.95 -13.28
C HIS A 240 13.01 -8.28 -12.02
N LYS A 241 13.24 -9.06 -10.95
CA LYS A 241 13.60 -8.54 -9.61
C LYS A 241 14.79 -7.58 -9.61
N GLU A 242 15.88 -7.93 -10.28
CA GLU A 242 17.07 -7.08 -10.32
C GLU A 242 16.80 -5.77 -11.07
N GLN A 243 16.17 -5.85 -12.24
CA GLN A 243 15.82 -4.68 -13.02
C GLN A 243 14.88 -3.75 -12.24
N TYR A 244 13.87 -4.32 -11.57
CA TYR A 244 12.96 -3.54 -10.75
C TYR A 244 13.66 -2.92 -9.53
N ALA A 245 14.57 -3.67 -8.88
CA ALA A 245 15.34 -3.16 -7.76
C ALA A 245 16.18 -1.94 -8.15
N ASP A 246 16.79 -1.94 -9.33
CA ASP A 246 17.56 -0.80 -9.85
C ASP A 246 16.67 0.43 -10.09
N LEU A 247 15.56 0.24 -10.79
CA LEU A 247 14.60 1.31 -11.08
C LEU A 247 13.99 1.89 -9.79
N TRP A 248 13.64 1.01 -8.86
CA TRP A 248 13.04 1.44 -7.60
C TRP A 248 14.05 2.16 -6.70
N ALA A 249 15.30 1.71 -6.61
CA ALA A 249 16.37 2.38 -5.87
C ALA A 249 16.57 3.82 -6.35
N GLN A 250 16.61 4.04 -7.66
CA GLN A 250 16.69 5.37 -8.24
C GLN A 250 15.48 6.24 -7.88
N LYS A 251 14.26 5.70 -8.04
CA LYS A 251 13.01 6.43 -7.77
C LYS A 251 12.84 6.78 -6.29
N ALA A 252 13.23 5.87 -5.41
CA ALA A 252 13.13 6.02 -3.96
C ALA A 252 14.34 6.75 -3.34
N ASN A 253 15.37 7.02 -4.13
CA ASN A 253 16.67 7.57 -3.66
C ASN A 253 17.26 6.72 -2.53
N LEU A 254 17.31 5.41 -2.72
CA LEU A 254 17.87 4.44 -1.79
C LEU A 254 19.09 3.75 -2.37
N ASP A 255 19.93 3.19 -1.50
CA ASP A 255 21.04 2.34 -1.91
C ASP A 255 20.52 1.11 -2.67
N ARG A 256 21.20 0.77 -3.77
CA ARG A 256 20.89 -0.42 -4.59
C ARG A 256 20.88 -1.70 -3.75
N ALA A 257 21.79 -1.83 -2.79
CA ALA A 257 21.88 -2.99 -1.92
C ALA A 257 20.63 -3.14 -1.04
N VAL A 258 20.05 -2.03 -0.57
CA VAL A 258 18.79 -2.02 0.19
C VAL A 258 17.64 -2.49 -0.70
N SER A 259 17.57 -1.99 -1.92
CA SER A 259 16.53 -2.36 -2.88
C SER A 259 16.62 -3.85 -3.25
N LEU A 260 17.79 -4.34 -3.58
CA LEU A 260 18.03 -5.75 -3.91
C LEU A 260 17.70 -6.68 -2.74
N HIS A 261 18.08 -6.30 -1.52
CA HIS A 261 17.79 -7.09 -0.32
C HIS A 261 16.27 -7.23 -0.13
N TRP A 262 15.52 -6.14 -0.27
CA TRP A 262 14.07 -6.19 -0.16
C TRP A 262 13.41 -6.95 -1.31
N ILE A 263 13.63 -6.51 -2.56
CA ILE A 263 12.94 -7.09 -3.73
C ILE A 263 13.27 -8.57 -3.91
N GLY A 264 14.49 -8.98 -3.54
CA GLY A 264 14.91 -10.38 -3.58
C GLY A 264 13.99 -11.31 -2.79
N GLN A 265 13.46 -10.86 -1.65
CA GLN A 265 12.63 -11.64 -0.73
C GLN A 265 11.15 -11.24 -0.69
N ALA A 266 10.75 -10.19 -1.41
CA ALA A 266 9.45 -9.56 -1.22
C ALA A 266 8.25 -10.47 -1.46
N GLY A 267 8.27 -11.29 -2.51
CA GLY A 267 7.18 -12.22 -2.85
C GLY A 267 5.83 -11.52 -2.96
N MET A 268 5.81 -10.31 -3.55
CA MET A 268 4.61 -9.48 -3.61
C MET A 268 3.64 -9.98 -4.67
N SER A 269 2.39 -10.21 -4.26
CA SER A 269 1.29 -10.50 -5.17
C SER A 269 0.06 -9.67 -4.82
N VAL A 270 -0.84 -9.51 -5.78
CA VAL A 270 -2.17 -8.95 -5.52
C VAL A 270 -3.23 -9.90 -6.04
N GLY A 271 -4.36 -9.93 -5.36
CA GLY A 271 -5.42 -10.88 -5.68
C GLY A 271 -6.78 -10.47 -5.10
N PRO A 272 -7.78 -11.34 -5.33
CA PRO A 272 -9.13 -11.14 -4.85
C PRO A 272 -9.20 -11.15 -3.31
N VAL A 273 -10.29 -10.59 -2.77
CA VAL A 273 -10.67 -10.84 -1.39
C VAL A 273 -11.36 -12.22 -1.34
N ASP A 274 -10.53 -13.26 -1.24
CA ASP A 274 -10.99 -14.65 -1.12
C ASP A 274 -11.44 -14.97 0.33
N ALA A 275 -11.95 -16.18 0.54
CA ALA A 275 -12.44 -16.61 1.86
C ALA A 275 -11.33 -16.58 2.93
N GLN A 276 -10.08 -16.91 2.56
CA GLN A 276 -8.96 -16.84 3.50
C GLN A 276 -8.64 -15.40 3.87
N ALA A 277 -8.60 -14.49 2.90
CA ALA A 277 -8.39 -13.06 3.18
C ALA A 277 -9.49 -12.52 4.09
N ALA A 278 -10.77 -12.85 3.84
CA ALA A 278 -11.87 -12.42 4.70
C ALA A 278 -11.70 -12.92 6.14
N THR A 279 -11.29 -14.19 6.32
CA THR A 279 -10.97 -14.77 7.64
C THR A 279 -9.81 -14.02 8.30
N ASP A 280 -8.70 -13.80 7.59
CA ASP A 280 -7.51 -13.10 8.10
C ASP A 280 -7.84 -11.67 8.58
N TYR A 281 -8.71 -10.96 7.83
CA TYR A 281 -9.17 -9.61 8.23
C TYR A 281 -10.03 -9.65 9.49
N GLN A 282 -10.93 -10.64 9.64
CA GLN A 282 -11.73 -10.77 10.83
C GLN A 282 -10.87 -11.14 12.04
N GLU A 283 -9.96 -12.10 11.91
CA GLU A 283 -9.00 -12.46 12.96
C GLU A 283 -8.14 -11.27 13.41
N THR A 284 -7.74 -10.40 12.46
CA THR A 284 -7.02 -9.16 12.80
C THR A 284 -7.93 -8.21 13.57
N ALA A 285 -9.20 -8.04 13.18
CA ALA A 285 -10.14 -7.17 13.90
C ALA A 285 -10.41 -7.68 15.33
N ASP A 286 -10.60 -8.98 15.48
CA ASP A 286 -10.82 -9.63 16.79
C ASP A 286 -9.59 -9.50 17.70
N PHE A 287 -8.39 -9.66 17.15
CA PHE A 287 -7.15 -9.43 17.88
C PHE A 287 -7.01 -7.97 18.33
N LEU A 288 -7.30 -7.02 17.46
CA LEU A 288 -7.26 -5.59 17.80
C LEU A 288 -8.28 -5.23 18.90
N LEU A 289 -9.45 -5.87 18.91
CA LEU A 289 -10.42 -5.75 19.99
C LEU A 289 -9.88 -6.35 21.30
N GLN A 290 -9.36 -7.58 21.27
CA GLN A 290 -8.81 -8.27 22.44
C GLN A 290 -7.65 -7.49 23.09
N THR A 291 -6.81 -6.85 22.29
CA THR A 291 -5.71 -6.04 22.79
C THR A 291 -6.13 -4.65 23.27
N GLY A 292 -7.40 -4.28 23.08
CA GLY A 292 -7.94 -2.96 23.44
C GLY A 292 -7.59 -1.86 22.44
N ALA A 293 -7.04 -2.23 21.28
CA ALA A 293 -6.75 -1.27 20.21
C ALA A 293 -8.03 -0.83 19.48
N LEU A 294 -9.01 -1.73 19.31
CA LEU A 294 -10.38 -1.37 18.92
C LEU A 294 -11.27 -1.25 20.17
N PRO A 295 -12.14 -0.22 20.24
CA PRO A 295 -13.00 0.01 21.39
C PRO A 295 -14.25 -0.89 21.41
N LYS A 296 -14.62 -1.51 20.28
CA LYS A 296 -15.80 -2.35 20.10
C LYS A 296 -15.59 -3.37 18.98
N PRO A 297 -16.37 -4.48 18.97
CA PRO A 297 -16.34 -5.46 17.88
C PRO A 297 -16.59 -4.81 16.52
N PHE A 298 -15.92 -5.32 15.50
CA PHE A 298 -16.08 -4.85 14.13
C PHE A 298 -16.20 -6.04 13.17
N ASP A 299 -17.33 -6.12 12.48
CA ASP A 299 -17.59 -7.12 11.44
C ASP A 299 -16.98 -6.63 10.12
N THR A 300 -15.87 -7.22 9.71
CA THR A 300 -15.14 -6.85 8.50
C THR A 300 -15.90 -7.19 7.23
N SER A 301 -16.85 -8.14 7.26
CA SER A 301 -17.67 -8.51 6.10
C SER A 301 -18.48 -7.33 5.56
N THR A 302 -18.84 -6.38 6.41
CA THR A 302 -19.61 -5.17 6.05
C THR A 302 -18.85 -4.21 5.13
N VAL A 303 -17.55 -4.34 5.07
CA VAL A 303 -16.66 -3.45 4.27
C VAL A 303 -15.88 -4.19 3.19
N ILE A 304 -16.11 -5.48 3.00
CA ILE A 304 -15.55 -6.26 1.89
C ILE A 304 -16.46 -6.11 0.67
N ASP A 305 -15.86 -5.85 -0.51
CA ASP A 305 -16.55 -5.83 -1.80
C ASP A 305 -15.89 -6.85 -2.75
N THR A 306 -16.49 -8.04 -2.83
CA THR A 306 -16.02 -9.13 -3.69
C THR A 306 -16.38 -8.97 -5.16
N SER A 307 -17.15 -7.93 -5.54
CA SER A 307 -17.56 -7.70 -6.93
C SER A 307 -16.39 -7.38 -7.87
N PHE A 308 -15.22 -7.11 -7.32
CA PHE A 308 -13.98 -6.89 -8.07
C PHE A 308 -13.11 -8.14 -8.21
N ASN A 309 -13.49 -9.27 -7.63
CA ASN A 309 -12.65 -10.47 -7.61
C ASN A 309 -12.30 -10.97 -9.03
N GLU A 310 -13.22 -10.83 -9.99
CA GLU A 310 -12.99 -11.18 -11.39
C GLU A 310 -11.88 -10.35 -12.07
N ALA A 311 -11.56 -9.17 -11.56
CA ALA A 311 -10.47 -8.33 -12.10
C ALA A 311 -9.08 -8.96 -11.92
N PHE A 312 -8.98 -9.99 -11.07
CA PHE A 312 -7.73 -10.69 -10.78
C PHE A 312 -7.57 -12.02 -11.55
N HIS A 313 -8.42 -12.32 -12.52
CA HIS A 313 -8.36 -13.52 -13.36
C HIS A 313 -7.84 -13.29 -14.80
#